data_91a9a707d5ab4c0778905143bb7896c8
#
_entry.id   91a9a707d5ab4c0778905143bb7896c8
#
_cell.length_a   1.000
_cell.length_b   1.000
_cell.length_c   1.000
_cell.angle_alpha   90.00
_cell.angle_beta   90.00
_cell.angle_gamma   90.00
#
_symmetry.space_group_name_H-M   'P 1'
#
loop_
_entity.id
_entity.type
_entity.pdbx_description
1 polymer ?
#
loop_
_entity_poly.entity_id
_entity_poly.type
_entity_poly.pdbx_seq_one_letter_code
_entity_poly.pdbx_strand_id
1 'polypeptide(L)'
;VLTQQQVVECGVSGEWRIDVDALNGSEPLLDPHASRSSDAAYIIYTSGSTGQPKGVVMGHQAARNTVEDINRRFAVRATDRVLALAQLGFDLAIYDLFGPLSVGGAVIYPEPARATDPSHWIECIESQQVTLWNSVPALMQMLESALQHQQLASLRLALLSGDWIPLTLPESLATRLPQLQLVALGGATEAAIWSNYHCWQGRDATWRSIPYGLPLSNQGFRVLDDNMADCPVWLPGNLYISGAGLAQ
;
A
#
# COMPACT_ATOMS: atom_id res chain seq x y z
N VAL A 1 17.13 -18.54 -2.08
CA VAL A 1 15.71 -18.60 -1.71
C VAL A 1 15.60 -18.65 -0.19
N LEU A 2 14.79 -17.76 0.39
CA LEU A 2 14.45 -17.79 1.82
C LEU A 2 13.24 -18.71 2.02
N THR A 3 13.28 -19.59 2.99
CA THR A 3 12.19 -20.54 3.29
C THR A 3 11.96 -20.67 4.79
N GLN A 4 10.81 -21.18 5.18
CA GLN A 4 10.49 -21.60 6.55
C GLN A 4 10.34 -23.12 6.60
N GLN A 5 10.62 -23.74 7.74
CA GLN A 5 10.53 -25.21 7.91
C GLN A 5 9.15 -25.78 7.54
N GLN A 6 8.09 -25.01 7.74
CA GLN A 6 6.73 -25.42 7.39
C GLN A 6 6.40 -25.32 5.89
N VAL A 7 7.28 -24.74 5.07
CA VAL A 7 7.09 -24.56 3.62
C VAL A 7 8.05 -25.50 2.86
N VAL A 8 8.05 -26.77 3.21
CA VAL A 8 9.02 -27.76 2.70
C VAL A 8 8.83 -28.11 1.22
N GLU A 9 7.67 -27.83 0.61
CA GLU A 9 7.32 -28.29 -0.74
C GLU A 9 6.88 -27.16 -1.69
N CYS A 10 7.51 -26.01 -1.66
CA CYS A 10 7.11 -24.92 -2.59
C CYS A 10 7.63 -25.10 -4.03
N GLY A 11 8.33 -26.20 -4.35
CA GLY A 11 8.83 -26.47 -5.70
C GLY A 11 9.83 -25.44 -6.25
N VAL A 12 10.29 -24.51 -5.40
CA VAL A 12 11.25 -23.49 -5.79
C VAL A 12 12.65 -24.05 -5.77
N SER A 13 13.26 -24.19 -6.93
CA SER A 13 14.66 -24.53 -7.08
C SER A 13 15.51 -23.26 -7.17
N GLY A 14 16.54 -23.18 -6.37
CA GLY A 14 17.52 -22.09 -6.41
C GLY A 14 18.88 -22.61 -5.99
N GLU A 15 19.95 -21.93 -6.45
CA GLU A 15 21.34 -22.28 -6.14
C GLU A 15 21.62 -22.23 -4.63
N TRP A 16 20.88 -21.37 -3.90
CA TRP A 16 21.01 -21.16 -2.47
C TRP A 16 19.63 -21.20 -1.81
N ARG A 17 19.48 -22.05 -0.81
CA ARG A 17 18.31 -22.12 0.07
C ARG A 17 18.73 -21.76 1.49
N ILE A 18 18.07 -20.75 2.08
CA ILE A 18 18.29 -20.36 3.46
C ILE A 18 16.96 -20.58 4.21
N ASP A 19 17.02 -21.45 5.20
CA ASP A 19 15.90 -21.67 6.11
C ASP A 19 15.95 -20.62 7.22
N VAL A 20 14.97 -19.72 7.22
CA VAL A 20 14.92 -18.59 8.16
C VAL A 20 14.73 -19.05 9.59
N ASP A 21 13.99 -20.17 9.81
CA ASP A 21 13.76 -20.73 11.16
C ASP A 21 15.03 -21.37 11.75
N ALA A 22 15.99 -21.72 10.88
CA ALA A 22 17.28 -22.29 11.30
C ALA A 22 18.36 -21.22 11.53
N LEU A 23 18.09 -19.94 11.25
CA LEU A 23 19.04 -18.83 11.46
C LEU A 23 19.13 -18.50 12.96
N ASN A 24 20.01 -19.20 13.66
CA ASN A 24 20.33 -18.92 15.05
C ASN A 24 21.59 -18.05 15.12
N GLY A 25 21.42 -16.78 15.53
CA GLY A 25 22.53 -15.96 16.01
C GLY A 25 23.60 -15.61 14.98
N SER A 26 23.21 -15.26 13.76
CA SER A 26 24.16 -14.66 12.82
C SER A 26 24.68 -13.33 13.37
N GLU A 27 25.98 -13.10 13.32
CA GLU A 27 26.56 -11.81 13.69
C GLU A 27 26.02 -10.71 12.74
N PRO A 28 25.70 -9.51 13.28
CA PRO A 28 25.30 -8.40 12.43
C PRO A 28 26.37 -8.09 11.39
N LEU A 29 25.96 -7.79 10.16
CA LEU A 29 26.88 -7.24 9.17
C LEU A 29 27.46 -5.94 9.71
N LEU A 30 28.78 -5.90 9.93
CA LEU A 30 29.49 -4.71 10.41
C LEU A 30 29.54 -3.61 9.35
N ASP A 31 29.45 -3.98 8.07
CA ASP A 31 29.45 -3.05 6.94
C ASP A 31 28.37 -3.48 5.92
N PRO A 32 27.14 -2.97 6.05
CA PRO A 32 26.07 -3.30 5.11
C PRO A 32 26.41 -2.76 3.72
N HIS A 33 26.20 -3.57 2.69
CA HIS A 33 26.39 -3.15 1.31
C HIS A 33 25.63 -1.85 1.01
N ALA A 34 26.35 -0.83 0.53
CA ALA A 34 25.75 0.44 0.16
C ALA A 34 24.97 0.27 -1.16
N SER A 35 23.64 0.21 -1.07
CA SER A 35 22.76 0.19 -2.23
C SER A 35 22.72 1.54 -2.91
N ARG A 36 22.68 1.55 -4.25
CA ARG A 36 22.48 2.75 -5.06
C ARG A 36 20.98 3.00 -5.23
N SER A 37 20.61 4.25 -5.43
CA SER A 37 19.21 4.64 -5.70
C SER A 37 18.63 3.98 -6.96
N SER A 38 19.50 3.62 -7.91
CA SER A 38 19.14 2.91 -9.15
C SER A 38 19.03 1.40 -9.01
N ASP A 39 19.50 0.82 -7.89
CA ASP A 39 19.45 -0.63 -7.71
C ASP A 39 18.01 -1.09 -7.49
N ALA A 40 17.73 -2.35 -7.82
CA ALA A 40 16.43 -2.95 -7.58
C ALA A 40 16.14 -3.03 -6.08
N ALA A 41 15.00 -2.51 -5.66
CA ALA A 41 14.51 -2.57 -4.29
C ALA A 41 13.67 -3.83 -4.06
N TYR A 42 12.76 -4.13 -5.00
CA TYR A 42 11.90 -5.32 -4.95
C TYR A 42 11.44 -5.74 -6.34
N ILE A 43 10.95 -6.96 -6.44
CA ILE A 43 10.32 -7.50 -7.64
C ILE A 43 8.96 -8.07 -7.24
N ILE A 44 7.90 -7.61 -7.89
CA ILE A 44 6.54 -8.12 -7.68
C ILE A 44 6.01 -8.66 -9.00
N TYR A 45 5.43 -9.86 -8.96
CA TYR A 45 4.84 -10.49 -10.13
C TYR A 45 3.39 -10.07 -10.29
N THR A 46 3.05 -9.59 -11.49
CA THR A 46 1.68 -9.26 -11.89
C THR A 46 1.18 -10.27 -12.91
N SER A 47 -0.15 -10.47 -12.97
CA SER A 47 -0.77 -11.28 -14.02
C SER A 47 -0.57 -10.57 -15.36
N GLY A 48 0.35 -11.08 -16.17
CA GLY A 48 0.60 -10.52 -17.50
C GLY A 48 -0.59 -10.69 -18.45
N SER A 49 -0.82 -9.72 -19.34
CA SER A 49 -1.85 -9.77 -20.40
C SER A 49 -1.74 -10.98 -21.32
N THR A 50 -0.58 -11.64 -21.34
CA THR A 50 -0.28 -12.86 -22.11
C THR A 50 -0.54 -14.15 -21.34
N GLY A 51 -1.09 -14.09 -20.11
CA GLY A 51 -1.33 -15.23 -19.25
C GLY A 51 -0.10 -15.73 -18.47
N GLN A 52 1.10 -15.24 -18.78
CA GLN A 52 2.32 -15.52 -18.03
C GLN A 52 2.59 -14.38 -17.03
N PRO A 53 2.87 -14.69 -15.75
CA PRO A 53 3.23 -13.67 -14.78
C PRO A 53 4.47 -12.90 -15.21
N LYS A 54 4.45 -11.58 -15.06
CA LYS A 54 5.58 -10.68 -15.34
C LYS A 54 6.12 -10.08 -14.05
N GLY A 55 7.43 -10.16 -13.84
CA GLY A 55 8.10 -9.52 -12.72
C GLY A 55 8.32 -8.05 -13.00
N VAL A 56 7.73 -7.18 -12.20
CA VAL A 56 7.97 -5.74 -12.20
C VAL A 56 9.14 -5.44 -11.28
N VAL A 57 10.22 -4.91 -11.83
CA VAL A 57 11.43 -4.53 -11.09
C VAL A 57 11.33 -3.08 -10.67
N MET A 58 11.26 -2.83 -9.38
CA MET A 58 11.16 -1.49 -8.82
C MET A 58 12.47 -1.06 -8.20
N GLY A 59 12.96 0.13 -8.59
CA GLY A 59 14.18 0.71 -8.04
C GLY A 59 13.97 1.38 -6.68
N HIS A 60 15.03 1.48 -5.88
CA HIS A 60 15.00 2.16 -4.57
C HIS A 60 14.50 3.60 -4.66
N GLN A 61 14.90 4.34 -5.69
CA GLN A 61 14.47 5.74 -5.86
C GLN A 61 12.96 5.86 -6.02
N ALA A 62 12.34 5.00 -6.83
CA ALA A 62 10.91 5.03 -7.09
C ALA A 62 10.11 4.66 -5.83
N ALA A 63 10.47 3.57 -5.16
CA ALA A 63 9.85 3.15 -3.91
C ALA A 63 9.96 4.22 -2.82
N ARG A 64 11.15 4.78 -2.64
CA ARG A 64 11.42 5.86 -1.68
C ARG A 64 10.59 7.11 -1.97
N ASN A 65 10.48 7.52 -3.25
CA ASN A 65 9.69 8.68 -3.63
C ASN A 65 8.24 8.57 -3.16
N THR A 66 7.61 7.41 -3.36
CA THR A 66 6.24 7.16 -2.92
C THR A 66 6.13 7.16 -1.40
N VAL A 67 6.99 6.39 -0.71
CA VAL A 67 6.96 6.28 0.76
C VAL A 67 7.16 7.65 1.43
N GLU A 68 8.17 8.41 1.00
CA GLU A 68 8.46 9.73 1.57
C GLU A 68 7.36 10.75 1.29
N ASP A 69 6.75 10.74 0.09
CA ASP A 69 5.66 11.67 -0.22
C ASP A 69 4.43 11.39 0.64
N ILE A 70 4.02 10.13 0.76
CA ILE A 70 2.89 9.74 1.63
C ILE A 70 3.17 10.10 3.08
N ASN A 71 4.35 9.77 3.61
CA ASN A 71 4.71 10.08 4.99
C ASN A 71 4.69 11.59 5.28
N ARG A 72 5.26 12.39 4.38
CA ARG A 72 5.28 13.85 4.51
C ARG A 72 3.88 14.44 4.38
N ARG A 73 3.10 14.01 3.38
CA ARG A 73 1.77 14.52 3.06
C ARG A 73 0.77 14.29 4.17
N PHE A 74 0.82 13.11 4.80
CA PHE A 74 -0.10 12.71 5.86
C PHE A 74 0.51 12.73 7.25
N ALA A 75 1.64 13.42 7.39
CA ALA A 75 2.34 13.64 8.65
C ALA A 75 2.55 12.33 9.45
N VAL A 76 3.03 11.28 8.77
CA VAL A 76 3.39 10.01 9.43
C VAL A 76 4.65 10.20 10.25
N ARG A 77 4.66 9.68 11.49
CA ARG A 77 5.70 9.96 12.52
C ARG A 77 6.03 8.70 13.31
N ALA A 78 7.04 8.83 14.16
CA ALA A 78 7.52 7.76 15.04
C ALA A 78 6.46 7.21 16.02
N THR A 79 5.39 7.95 16.27
CA THR A 79 4.27 7.47 17.10
C THR A 79 3.24 6.67 16.33
N ASP A 80 3.32 6.64 15.00
CA ASP A 80 2.35 5.93 14.18
C ASP A 80 2.63 4.42 14.14
N ARG A 81 1.53 3.67 14.04
CA ARG A 81 1.51 2.21 13.99
C ARG A 81 0.57 1.77 12.89
N VAL A 82 1.05 0.99 11.94
CA VAL A 82 0.22 0.41 10.88
C VAL A 82 -0.19 -1.01 11.23
N LEU A 83 -1.42 -1.39 10.92
CA LEU A 83 -1.84 -2.79 10.90
C LEU A 83 -1.51 -3.36 9.52
N ALA A 84 -0.51 -4.25 9.46
CA ALA A 84 -0.03 -4.85 8.21
C ALA A 84 -0.98 -5.96 7.75
N LEU A 85 -1.83 -5.67 6.79
CA LEU A 85 -2.82 -6.59 6.22
C LEU A 85 -2.46 -7.03 4.81
N ALA A 86 -1.58 -6.30 4.13
CA ALA A 86 -1.18 -6.63 2.78
C ALA A 86 -0.24 -7.85 2.77
N GLN A 87 -0.52 -8.79 1.88
CA GLN A 87 0.38 -9.92 1.65
C GLN A 87 1.67 -9.44 0.98
N LEU A 88 2.82 -10.03 1.33
CA LEU A 88 4.14 -9.66 0.80
C LEU A 88 4.27 -9.77 -0.73
N GLY A 89 3.37 -10.50 -1.39
CA GLY A 89 3.29 -10.58 -2.85
C GLY A 89 2.65 -9.36 -3.51
N PHE A 90 2.11 -8.40 -2.74
CA PHE A 90 1.51 -7.17 -3.23
C PHE A 90 2.32 -5.96 -2.77
N ASP A 91 2.39 -4.95 -3.62
CA ASP A 91 3.18 -3.73 -3.38
C ASP A 91 2.68 -2.87 -2.22
N LEU A 92 1.41 -2.99 -1.82
CA LEU A 92 0.89 -2.36 -0.60
C LEU A 92 1.70 -2.75 0.64
N ALA A 93 2.22 -3.98 0.70
CA ALA A 93 3.06 -4.45 1.79
C ALA A 93 4.38 -3.65 1.90
N ILE A 94 4.87 -3.10 0.80
CA ILE A 94 6.07 -2.25 0.81
C ILE A 94 5.83 -1.00 1.64
N TYR A 95 4.65 -0.38 1.52
CA TYR A 95 4.31 0.76 2.36
C TYR A 95 4.06 0.35 3.82
N ASP A 96 3.37 -0.77 4.07
CA ASP A 96 3.15 -1.27 5.44
C ASP A 96 4.47 -1.44 6.20
N LEU A 97 5.50 -1.96 5.51
CA LEU A 97 6.82 -2.16 6.09
C LEU A 97 7.61 -0.86 6.21
N PHE A 98 7.84 -0.20 5.07
CA PHE A 98 8.82 0.88 4.99
C PHE A 98 8.24 2.25 5.30
N GLY A 99 6.92 2.46 5.15
CA GLY A 99 6.27 3.72 5.48
C GLY A 99 6.52 4.12 6.94
N PRO A 100 5.93 3.43 7.91
CA PRO A 100 6.10 3.76 9.32
C PRO A 100 7.55 3.58 9.81
N LEU A 101 8.23 2.48 9.42
CA LEU A 101 9.59 2.21 9.91
C LEU A 101 10.60 3.28 9.50
N SER A 102 10.46 3.89 8.31
CA SER A 102 11.36 4.95 7.84
C SER A 102 11.32 6.22 8.70
N VAL A 103 10.30 6.39 9.51
CA VAL A 103 10.12 7.53 10.42
C VAL A 103 10.18 7.12 11.89
N GLY A 104 10.56 5.88 12.19
CA GLY A 104 10.65 5.34 13.55
C GLY A 104 9.33 4.87 14.15
N GLY A 105 8.30 4.69 13.34
CA GLY A 105 7.01 4.10 13.72
C GLY A 105 7.07 2.58 13.85
N ALA A 106 5.91 1.92 13.95
CA ALA A 106 5.83 0.49 14.16
C ALA A 106 4.88 -0.21 13.17
N VAL A 107 5.14 -1.49 12.94
CA VAL A 107 4.29 -2.39 12.15
C VAL A 107 3.67 -3.42 13.10
N ILE A 108 2.36 -3.52 13.09
CA ILE A 108 1.59 -4.48 13.88
C ILE A 108 1.10 -5.57 12.94
N TYR A 109 1.45 -6.81 13.22
CA TYR A 109 0.95 -7.97 12.48
C TYR A 109 -0.21 -8.61 13.24
N PRO A 110 -1.34 -8.92 12.57
CA PRO A 110 -2.37 -9.75 13.16
C PRO A 110 -1.84 -11.18 13.38
N GLU A 111 -2.45 -11.92 14.29
CA GLU A 111 -2.16 -13.34 14.46
C GLU A 111 -2.44 -14.08 13.13
N PRO A 112 -1.51 -14.93 12.64
CA PRO A 112 -1.66 -15.60 11.35
C PRO A 112 -2.98 -16.40 11.21
N ALA A 113 -3.43 -17.05 12.27
CA ALA A 113 -4.68 -17.81 12.30
C ALA A 113 -5.95 -16.92 12.22
N ARG A 114 -5.82 -15.62 12.53
CA ARG A 114 -6.91 -14.64 12.57
C ARG A 114 -6.65 -13.45 11.63
N ALA A 115 -5.71 -13.58 10.69
CA ALA A 115 -5.30 -12.49 9.83
C ALA A 115 -6.42 -11.91 8.96
N THR A 116 -7.48 -12.67 8.71
CA THR A 116 -8.67 -12.25 7.94
C THR A 116 -9.91 -12.02 8.80
N ASP A 117 -9.77 -12.02 10.13
CA ASP A 117 -10.87 -11.81 11.08
C ASP A 117 -11.01 -10.32 11.44
N PRO A 118 -12.08 -9.62 11.02
CA PRO A 118 -12.26 -8.20 11.33
C PRO A 118 -12.40 -7.92 12.83
N SER A 119 -12.90 -8.88 13.61
CA SER A 119 -12.97 -8.72 15.08
C SER A 119 -11.57 -8.67 15.68
N HIS A 120 -10.65 -9.48 15.16
CA HIS A 120 -9.26 -9.45 15.58
C HIS A 120 -8.55 -8.15 15.14
N TRP A 121 -8.88 -7.60 13.97
CA TRP A 121 -8.35 -6.30 13.57
C TRP A 121 -8.77 -5.19 14.54
N ILE A 122 -10.03 -5.21 15.00
CA ILE A 122 -10.53 -4.27 16.03
C ILE A 122 -9.73 -4.44 17.32
N GLU A 123 -9.55 -5.68 17.80
CA GLU A 123 -8.72 -5.98 18.98
C GLU A 123 -7.28 -5.44 18.83
N CYS A 124 -6.65 -5.64 17.67
CA CYS A 124 -5.32 -5.10 17.39
C CYS A 124 -5.30 -3.57 17.40
N ILE A 125 -6.29 -2.92 16.76
CA ILE A 125 -6.36 -1.46 16.70
C ILE A 125 -6.48 -0.87 18.11
N GLU A 126 -7.34 -1.42 18.95
CA GLU A 126 -7.57 -0.93 20.30
C GLU A 126 -6.39 -1.24 21.23
N SER A 127 -5.91 -2.50 21.26
CA SER A 127 -4.86 -2.92 22.19
C SER A 127 -3.48 -2.38 21.83
N GLN A 128 -3.15 -2.30 20.53
CA GLN A 128 -1.85 -1.82 20.05
C GLN A 128 -1.87 -0.35 19.64
N GLN A 129 -3.01 0.35 19.80
CA GLN A 129 -3.16 1.76 19.43
C GLN A 129 -2.72 2.02 17.98
N VAL A 130 -3.24 1.20 17.05
CA VAL A 130 -2.98 1.36 15.61
C VAL A 130 -3.54 2.70 15.13
N THR A 131 -2.74 3.42 14.35
CA THR A 131 -3.05 4.77 13.86
C THR A 131 -3.25 4.84 12.36
N LEU A 132 -2.67 3.89 11.62
CA LEU A 132 -2.68 3.83 10.17
C LEU A 132 -3.32 2.52 9.69
N TRP A 133 -4.15 2.65 8.68
CA TRP A 133 -4.73 1.54 7.93
C TRP A 133 -4.36 1.65 6.46
N ASN A 134 -3.89 0.57 5.86
CA ASN A 134 -3.58 0.49 4.43
C ASN A 134 -4.15 -0.81 3.87
N SER A 135 -5.10 -0.73 2.95
CA SER A 135 -5.70 -1.92 2.35
C SER A 135 -6.46 -1.64 1.06
N VAL A 136 -6.94 -2.73 0.45
CA VAL A 136 -8.01 -2.66 -0.54
C VAL A 136 -9.34 -2.29 0.12
N PRO A 137 -10.27 -1.64 -0.60
CA PRO A 137 -11.56 -1.20 -0.04
C PRO A 137 -12.38 -2.30 0.60
N ALA A 138 -12.30 -3.53 0.07
CA ALA A 138 -13.03 -4.67 0.59
C ALA A 138 -12.69 -5.00 2.07
N LEU A 139 -11.41 -4.92 2.45
CA LEU A 139 -11.01 -5.14 3.85
C LEU A 139 -11.51 -4.04 4.77
N MET A 140 -11.51 -2.79 4.31
CA MET A 140 -12.09 -1.68 5.07
C MET A 140 -13.61 -1.83 5.23
N GLN A 141 -14.33 -2.34 4.21
CA GLN A 141 -15.75 -2.66 4.33
C GLN A 141 -16.01 -3.78 5.35
N MET A 142 -15.12 -4.80 5.40
CA MET A 142 -15.21 -5.85 6.41
C MET A 142 -15.02 -5.28 7.82
N LEU A 143 -14.02 -4.42 8.03
CA LEU A 143 -13.81 -3.72 9.30
C LEU A 143 -15.04 -2.88 9.66
N GLU A 144 -15.51 -2.05 8.73
CA GLU A 144 -16.68 -1.16 8.93
C GLU A 144 -17.94 -1.95 9.32
N SER A 145 -18.18 -3.08 8.64
CA SER A 145 -19.32 -3.96 8.94
C SER A 145 -19.23 -4.66 10.30
N ALA A 146 -18.02 -4.90 10.79
CA ALA A 146 -17.77 -5.53 12.09
C ALA A 146 -17.88 -4.53 13.27
N LEU A 147 -17.79 -3.23 13.01
CA LEU A 147 -17.93 -2.21 14.04
C LEU A 147 -19.35 -2.23 14.62
N GLN A 148 -19.45 -2.36 15.93
CA GLN A 148 -20.71 -2.23 16.67
C GLN A 148 -20.79 -0.83 17.33
N HIS A 149 -20.01 -0.64 18.40
CA HIS A 149 -19.94 0.61 19.17
C HIS A 149 -18.51 1.15 19.29
N GLN A 150 -17.54 0.46 18.71
CA GLN A 150 -16.12 0.86 18.79
C GLN A 150 -15.89 2.13 17.98
N GLN A 151 -15.18 3.07 18.58
CA GLN A 151 -14.82 4.35 17.94
C GLN A 151 -13.44 4.34 17.33
N LEU A 152 -12.62 3.29 17.60
CA LEU A 152 -11.24 3.15 17.15
C LEU A 152 -10.46 4.47 17.21
N ALA A 153 -10.48 5.14 18.36
CA ALA A 153 -10.05 6.52 18.54
C ALA A 153 -8.58 6.78 18.12
N SER A 154 -7.74 5.75 18.14
CA SER A 154 -6.36 5.83 17.68
C SER A 154 -6.23 5.89 16.15
N LEU A 155 -7.19 5.31 15.42
CA LEU A 155 -7.14 5.18 13.96
C LEU A 155 -7.41 6.54 13.30
N ARG A 156 -6.35 7.17 12.74
CA ARG A 156 -6.41 8.53 12.21
C ARG A 156 -6.35 8.63 10.69
N LEU A 157 -5.76 7.63 10.02
CA LEU A 157 -5.53 7.66 8.58
C LEU A 157 -5.83 6.31 7.96
N ALA A 158 -6.67 6.31 6.93
CA ALA A 158 -6.94 5.15 6.07
C ALA A 158 -6.51 5.44 4.64
N LEU A 159 -5.59 4.62 4.14
CA LEU A 159 -5.08 4.60 2.79
C LEU A 159 -5.77 3.46 2.03
N LEU A 160 -6.65 3.78 1.10
CA LEU A 160 -7.42 2.79 0.34
C LEU A 160 -7.04 2.81 -1.14
N SER A 161 -6.70 1.65 -1.67
CA SER A 161 -6.27 1.51 -3.06
C SER A 161 -6.47 0.11 -3.61
N GLY A 162 -6.10 -0.10 -4.87
CA GLY A 162 -6.10 -1.42 -5.53
C GLY A 162 -7.44 -1.83 -6.11
N ASP A 163 -8.53 -1.15 -5.77
CA ASP A 163 -9.85 -1.38 -6.34
C ASP A 163 -10.73 -0.13 -6.20
N TRP A 164 -11.91 -0.15 -6.82
CA TRP A 164 -12.91 0.89 -6.70
C TRP A 164 -13.42 1.03 -5.27
N ILE A 165 -13.43 2.24 -4.75
CA ILE A 165 -13.98 2.56 -3.43
C ILE A 165 -15.48 2.90 -3.62
N PRO A 166 -16.41 2.11 -3.06
CA PRO A 166 -17.83 2.45 -3.10
C PRO A 166 -18.09 3.79 -2.42
N LEU A 167 -18.91 4.65 -3.04
CA LEU A 167 -19.17 6.01 -2.52
C LEU A 167 -19.79 6.01 -1.10
N THR A 168 -20.49 4.95 -0.77
CA THR A 168 -21.13 4.77 0.56
C THR A 168 -20.13 4.47 1.67
N LEU A 169 -18.98 3.88 1.36
CA LEU A 169 -17.98 3.49 2.37
C LEU A 169 -17.38 4.70 3.08
N PRO A 170 -16.88 5.74 2.39
CA PRO A 170 -16.37 6.93 3.06
C PRO A 170 -17.46 7.70 3.83
N GLU A 171 -18.69 7.71 3.35
CA GLU A 171 -19.83 8.35 4.04
C GLU A 171 -20.12 7.67 5.38
N SER A 172 -20.16 6.32 5.38
CA SER A 172 -20.35 5.52 6.58
C SER A 172 -19.21 5.69 7.57
N LEU A 173 -17.95 5.62 7.08
CA LEU A 173 -16.76 5.82 7.91
C LEU A 173 -16.70 7.22 8.52
N ALA A 174 -17.04 8.27 7.79
CA ALA A 174 -17.09 9.63 8.31
C ALA A 174 -18.10 9.80 9.45
N THR A 175 -19.17 9.01 9.43
CA THR A 175 -20.19 9.00 10.50
C THR A 175 -19.72 8.21 11.72
N ARG A 176 -19.11 7.03 11.50
CA ARG A 176 -18.71 6.11 12.57
C ARG A 176 -17.36 6.46 13.21
N LEU A 177 -16.42 6.94 12.41
CA LEU A 177 -15.06 7.28 12.79
C LEU A 177 -14.71 8.70 12.32
N PRO A 178 -15.33 9.73 12.91
CA PRO A 178 -15.21 11.12 12.43
C PRO A 178 -13.80 11.69 12.49
N GLN A 179 -12.89 11.08 13.28
CA GLN A 179 -11.46 11.45 13.33
C GLN A 179 -10.63 10.85 12.19
N LEU A 180 -11.19 9.87 11.44
CA LEU A 180 -10.48 9.14 10.41
C LEU A 180 -10.36 9.98 9.14
N GLN A 181 -9.13 10.31 8.77
CA GLN A 181 -8.85 10.84 7.45
C GLN A 181 -8.80 9.71 6.44
N LEU A 182 -9.71 9.69 5.46
CA LEU A 182 -9.70 8.73 4.38
C LEU A 182 -9.05 9.32 3.15
N VAL A 183 -8.13 8.55 2.56
CA VAL A 183 -7.41 8.90 1.33
C VAL A 183 -7.60 7.77 0.32
N ALA A 184 -8.18 8.12 -0.81
CA ALA A 184 -8.20 7.25 -1.99
C ALA A 184 -6.87 7.39 -2.72
N LEU A 185 -6.22 6.28 -2.95
CA LEU A 185 -4.96 6.17 -3.67
C LEU A 185 -5.14 5.28 -4.89
N GLY A 186 -4.36 5.50 -5.90
CA GLY A 186 -4.33 4.67 -7.09
C GLY A 186 -2.93 4.64 -7.69
N GLY A 187 -2.73 3.73 -8.60
CA GLY A 187 -1.46 3.51 -9.26
C GLY A 187 -1.43 2.16 -9.95
N ALA A 188 -0.27 1.79 -10.41
CA ALA A 188 0.02 0.48 -10.94
C ALA A 188 1.31 -0.01 -10.28
N THR A 189 1.49 -1.31 -10.21
CA THR A 189 2.74 -1.90 -9.66
C THR A 189 3.97 -1.35 -10.39
N GLU A 190 3.84 -1.06 -11.69
CA GLU A 190 4.86 -0.44 -12.53
C GLU A 190 5.15 1.04 -12.19
N ALA A 191 4.37 1.63 -11.29
CA ALA A 191 4.53 3.02 -10.87
C ALA A 191 4.66 3.19 -9.34
N ALA A 192 5.37 2.26 -8.69
CA ALA A 192 5.79 2.28 -7.29
C ALA A 192 4.63 2.45 -6.30
N ILE A 193 3.78 1.44 -6.18
CA ILE A 193 2.66 1.34 -5.25
C ILE A 193 1.53 2.30 -5.64
N TRP A 194 1.77 3.62 -5.52
CA TRP A 194 0.79 4.67 -5.80
C TRP A 194 1.38 5.79 -6.64
N SER A 195 0.52 6.39 -7.44
CA SER A 195 0.87 7.50 -8.31
C SER A 195 0.02 8.75 -8.06
N ASN A 196 -1.08 8.60 -7.35
CA ASN A 196 -2.04 9.66 -7.08
C ASN A 196 -2.65 9.54 -5.70
N TYR A 197 -3.31 10.62 -5.27
CA TYR A 197 -4.09 10.67 -4.04
C TYR A 197 -5.32 11.55 -4.19
N HIS A 198 -6.38 11.21 -3.47
CA HIS A 198 -7.55 12.05 -3.26
C HIS A 198 -7.97 11.97 -1.80
N CYS A 199 -7.94 13.10 -1.08
CA CYS A 199 -8.43 13.17 0.30
C CYS A 199 -9.95 13.30 0.29
N TRP A 200 -10.65 12.39 0.98
CA TRP A 200 -12.09 12.49 1.15
C TRP A 200 -12.45 13.69 2.03
N GLN A 201 -13.31 14.58 1.53
CA GLN A 201 -13.82 15.75 2.24
C GLN A 201 -15.34 15.86 2.17
N GLY A 202 -16.01 14.75 1.85
CA GLY A 202 -17.42 14.69 1.58
C GLY A 202 -17.70 14.39 0.10
N ARG A 203 -18.92 13.93 -0.17
CA ARG A 203 -19.34 13.57 -1.53
C ARG A 203 -19.93 14.77 -2.25
N ASP A 204 -19.48 15.02 -3.46
CA ASP A 204 -20.20 15.83 -4.42
C ASP A 204 -21.37 15.01 -5.00
N ALA A 205 -22.56 15.59 -5.06
CA ALA A 205 -23.76 14.91 -5.55
C ALA A 205 -23.66 14.46 -7.02
N THR A 206 -22.75 15.03 -7.78
CA THR A 206 -22.52 14.69 -9.19
C THR A 206 -21.58 13.50 -9.38
N TRP A 207 -20.88 13.07 -8.33
CA TRP A 207 -19.91 11.98 -8.44
C TRP A 207 -20.58 10.63 -8.68
N ARG A 208 -20.08 9.95 -9.71
CA ARG A 208 -20.39 8.52 -9.99
C ARG A 208 -19.34 7.59 -9.37
N SER A 209 -18.16 8.12 -9.08
CA SER A 209 -17.04 7.46 -8.41
C SER A 209 -16.22 8.50 -7.65
N ILE A 210 -15.39 8.05 -6.71
CA ILE A 210 -14.40 8.92 -6.09
C ILE A 210 -13.42 9.40 -7.17
N PRO A 211 -13.09 10.70 -7.22
CA PRO A 211 -12.11 11.20 -8.17
C PRO A 211 -10.75 10.49 -8.03
N TYR A 212 -10.08 10.25 -9.15
CA TYR A 212 -8.74 9.66 -9.11
C TYR A 212 -7.74 10.56 -8.39
N GLY A 213 -7.96 11.87 -8.42
CA GLY A 213 -7.23 12.86 -7.64
C GLY A 213 -6.03 13.46 -8.36
N LEU A 214 -4.99 13.78 -7.59
CA LEU A 214 -3.80 14.50 -8.04
C LEU A 214 -2.57 13.58 -8.02
N PRO A 215 -1.58 13.79 -8.88
CA PRO A 215 -0.35 12.99 -8.85
C PRO A 215 0.44 13.22 -7.56
N LEU A 216 1.17 12.20 -7.15
CA LEU A 216 2.18 12.30 -6.09
C LEU A 216 3.36 13.16 -6.55
N SER A 217 4.19 13.60 -5.61
CA SER A 217 5.38 14.40 -5.92
C SER A 217 6.31 13.66 -6.87
N ASN A 218 6.89 14.42 -7.79
CA ASN A 218 7.79 13.92 -8.84
C ASN A 218 7.14 12.92 -9.81
N GLN A 219 5.82 12.86 -9.84
CA GLN A 219 5.03 12.10 -10.80
C GLN A 219 4.10 13.04 -11.58
N GLY A 220 3.71 12.62 -12.77
CA GLY A 220 2.82 13.39 -13.64
C GLY A 220 1.80 12.51 -14.33
N PHE A 221 0.64 13.10 -14.64
CA PHE A 221 -0.42 12.45 -15.39
C PHE A 221 -0.69 13.20 -16.69
N ARG A 222 -0.89 12.43 -17.75
CA ARG A 222 -1.42 12.93 -19.01
C ARG A 222 -2.55 12.03 -19.48
N VAL A 223 -3.63 12.63 -19.93
CA VAL A 223 -4.72 11.91 -20.61
C VAL A 223 -4.54 12.11 -22.10
N LEU A 224 -4.21 11.05 -22.81
CA LEU A 224 -3.87 11.11 -24.23
C LEU A 224 -4.89 10.33 -25.06
N ASP A 225 -5.11 10.77 -26.29
CA ASP A 225 -5.87 10.06 -27.29
C ASP A 225 -5.03 8.95 -27.97
N ASP A 226 -5.63 8.26 -28.94
CA ASP A 226 -4.96 7.18 -29.68
C ASP A 226 -3.79 7.66 -30.54
N ASN A 227 -3.67 8.98 -30.80
CA ASN A 227 -2.56 9.62 -31.51
C ASN A 227 -1.49 10.15 -30.55
N MET A 228 -1.59 9.88 -29.25
CA MET A 228 -0.70 10.40 -28.21
C MET A 228 -0.76 11.93 -28.03
N ALA A 229 -1.85 12.56 -28.45
CA ALA A 229 -2.12 13.98 -28.21
C ALA A 229 -2.92 14.16 -26.92
N ASP A 230 -2.71 15.28 -26.21
CA ASP A 230 -3.44 15.59 -24.97
C ASP A 230 -4.93 15.74 -25.26
N CYS A 231 -5.75 15.01 -24.51
CA CYS A 231 -7.20 15.13 -24.58
C CYS A 231 -7.64 16.48 -23.99
N PRO A 232 -8.56 17.20 -24.65
CA PRO A 232 -9.25 18.33 -24.05
C PRO A 232 -9.99 17.93 -22.76
N VAL A 233 -10.18 18.91 -21.87
CA VAL A 233 -10.97 18.71 -20.64
C VAL A 233 -12.36 18.17 -20.98
N TRP A 234 -12.82 17.19 -20.22
CA TRP A 234 -14.09 16.45 -20.40
C TRP A 234 -14.12 15.41 -21.52
N LEU A 235 -13.05 15.25 -22.30
CA LEU A 235 -12.96 14.12 -23.22
C LEU A 235 -12.21 12.95 -22.60
N PRO A 236 -12.73 11.72 -22.72
CA PRO A 236 -12.04 10.54 -22.23
C PRO A 236 -10.81 10.22 -23.09
N GLY A 237 -9.79 9.63 -22.47
CA GLY A 237 -8.58 9.14 -23.12
C GLY A 237 -7.87 8.13 -22.23
N ASN A 238 -6.69 7.71 -22.65
CA ASN A 238 -5.83 6.80 -21.89
C ASN A 238 -4.99 7.59 -20.89
N LEU A 239 -4.98 7.15 -19.62
CA LEU A 239 -4.16 7.77 -18.57
C LEU A 239 -2.73 7.25 -18.64
N TYR A 240 -1.79 8.16 -18.80
CA TYR A 240 -0.35 7.89 -18.77
C TYR A 240 0.26 8.46 -17.50
N ILE A 241 1.06 7.62 -16.85
CA ILE A 241 1.82 7.98 -15.64
C ILE A 241 3.27 8.21 -16.03
N SER A 242 3.89 9.25 -15.49
CA SER A 242 5.29 9.60 -15.75
C SER A 242 6.00 10.03 -14.46
N GLY A 243 7.31 10.05 -14.48
CA GLY A 243 8.14 10.59 -13.41
C GLY A 243 8.94 9.57 -12.63
N ALA A 244 9.32 9.94 -11.39
CA ALA A 244 10.28 9.20 -10.57
C ALA A 244 9.72 7.88 -9.99
N GLY A 245 8.42 7.64 -10.09
CA GLY A 245 7.77 6.42 -9.59
C GLY A 245 7.79 5.24 -10.57
N LEU A 246 8.30 5.39 -11.79
CA LEU A 246 8.24 4.33 -12.79
C LEU A 246 9.24 3.19 -12.50
N ALA A 247 8.82 1.96 -12.83
CA ALA A 247 9.66 0.76 -12.84
C ALA A 247 10.82 0.86 -13.85
N GLN A 248 11.80 -0.03 -13.67
CA GLN A 248 12.96 -0.17 -14.57
C GLN A 248 12.62 -0.99 -15.80
#